data_cf7efcaa645676effddbc75e530fecfa
#
_entry.id   cf7efcaa645676effddbc75e530fecfa
#
_cell.length_a   1.000
_cell.length_b   1.000
_cell.length_c   1.000
_cell.angle_alpha   90.00
_cell.angle_beta   90.00
_cell.angle_gamma   90.00
#
_symmetry.space_group_name_H-M   'P 1'
#
loop_
_entity.id
_entity.type
_entity.pdbx_description
1 polymer ?
#
loop_
_entity_poly.entity_id
_entity_poly.type
_entity_poly.pdbx_seq_one_letter_code
_entity_poly.pdbx_strand_id
1 'polypeptide(L)'
;MKQLKRIFMDYEEFEKAVDMFGILTRVSKKDLKKKYLKLSKIYHPDMETGSPEKFLELKKNYDMLCAYMDSYYFSFDKDEFKYQFPSFTNYKNWNK
;
A
#
# COMPACT_ATOMS: atom_id res chain seq x y z
N MET A 1 -7.37 4.57 -23.84
CA MET A 1 -6.99 4.48 -23.48
C MET A 1 -6.99 4.73 -22.43
N LYS A 2 -6.86 4.45 -21.86
CA LYS A 2 -6.91 4.51 -20.90
C LYS A 2 -6.35 5.38 -20.25
N GLN A 3 -6.39 5.80 -19.61
CA GLN A 3 -6.03 6.64 -19.02
C GLN A 3 -4.89 6.71 -18.65
N LEU A 4 -4.24 7.22 -18.91
CA LEU A 4 -3.05 7.28 -18.58
C LEU A 4 -2.73 8.30 -17.65
N LYS A 5 -3.56 9.15 -17.24
CA LYS A 5 -3.24 10.14 -16.34
C LYS A 5 -3.25 9.61 -14.98
N ARG A 6 -2.46 10.17 -14.10
CA ARG A 6 -2.43 9.76 -12.73
C ARG A 6 -3.69 10.22 -12.05
N ILE A 7 -4.11 9.45 -11.08
CA ILE A 7 -5.29 9.75 -10.34
C ILE A 7 -5.03 10.94 -9.46
N PHE A 8 -5.98 11.83 -9.38
CA PHE A 8 -5.89 12.95 -8.46
C PHE A 8 -6.07 12.40 -7.06
N MET A 9 -5.21 12.79 -6.15
CA MET A 9 -5.25 12.24 -4.82
C MET A 9 -4.98 13.34 -3.82
N ASP A 10 -5.86 13.47 -2.84
CA ASP A 10 -5.72 14.46 -1.79
C ASP A 10 -4.82 13.89 -0.71
N TYR A 11 -3.79 14.64 -0.34
CA TYR A 11 -2.81 14.12 0.60
C TYR A 11 -3.40 13.86 1.98
N GLU A 12 -4.34 14.67 2.43
CA GLU A 12 -4.93 14.45 3.74
C GLU A 12 -5.71 13.14 3.76
N GLU A 13 -6.44 12.86 2.71
CA GLU A 13 -7.17 11.60 2.65
C GLU A 13 -6.21 10.44 2.54
N PHE A 14 -5.15 10.63 1.79
CA PHE A 14 -4.12 9.60 1.66
C PHE A 14 -3.50 9.29 3.03
N GLU A 15 -3.19 10.34 3.78
CA GLU A 15 -2.58 10.15 5.08
C GLU A 15 -3.50 9.41 6.03
N LYS A 16 -4.79 9.71 5.98
CA LYS A 16 -5.75 8.99 6.81
C LYS A 16 -5.80 7.51 6.45
N ALA A 17 -5.72 7.21 5.15
CA ALA A 17 -5.71 5.82 4.73
C ALA A 17 -4.46 5.10 5.23
N VAL A 18 -3.32 5.77 5.15
CA VAL A 18 -2.07 5.20 5.64
C VAL A 18 -2.19 4.90 7.13
N ASP A 19 -2.78 5.83 7.88
CA ASP A 19 -2.94 5.64 9.31
C ASP A 19 -3.89 4.50 9.61
N MET A 20 -4.98 4.41 8.89
CA MET A 20 -5.96 3.36 9.13
C MET A 20 -5.32 1.98 8.93
N PHE A 21 -4.46 1.86 7.94
CA PHE A 21 -3.81 0.59 7.66
C PHE A 21 -2.55 0.37 8.49
N GLY A 22 -2.17 1.35 9.30
CA GLY A 22 -1.00 1.20 10.15
C GLY A 22 0.29 1.05 9.38
N ILE A 23 0.38 1.73 8.25
CA ILE A 23 1.58 1.63 7.43
C ILE A 23 2.63 2.59 7.94
N LEU A 24 3.75 2.04 8.39
CA LEU A 24 4.81 2.87 8.95
C LEU A 24 5.99 3.03 8.01
N THR A 25 6.11 2.15 7.04
CA THR A 25 7.23 2.21 6.13
C THR A 25 6.75 1.64 4.81
N ARG A 26 7.60 0.96 4.10
CA ARG A 26 7.24 0.41 2.81
C ARG A 26 6.50 -0.91 2.97
N VAL A 27 5.50 -1.12 2.16
CA VAL A 27 4.78 -2.38 2.15
C VAL A 27 4.56 -2.80 0.70
N SER A 28 4.45 -4.09 0.49
CA SER A 28 4.15 -4.60 -0.83
C SER A 28 2.64 -4.64 -1.00
N LYS A 29 2.20 -4.85 -2.22
CA LYS A 29 0.76 -5.01 -2.47
C LYS A 29 0.22 -6.22 -1.72
N LYS A 30 1.02 -7.26 -1.63
CA LYS A 30 0.62 -8.44 -0.92
C LYS A 30 0.42 -8.14 0.57
N ASP A 31 1.33 -7.36 1.14
CA ASP A 31 1.20 -6.97 2.55
C ASP A 31 -0.02 -6.09 2.76
N LEU A 32 -0.28 -5.20 1.83
CA LEU A 32 -1.43 -4.32 1.94
C LEU A 32 -2.71 -5.13 1.92
N LYS A 33 -2.78 -6.13 1.07
CA LYS A 33 -3.97 -6.97 1.00
C LYS A 33 -4.18 -7.74 2.30
N LYS A 34 -3.10 -8.21 2.89
CA LYS A 34 -3.21 -8.90 4.18
C LYS A 34 -3.77 -7.98 5.24
N LYS A 35 -3.30 -6.74 5.26
CA LYS A 35 -3.82 -5.77 6.23
C LYS A 35 -5.30 -5.50 5.98
N TYR A 36 -5.68 -5.39 4.72
CA TYR A 36 -7.06 -5.16 4.37
C TYR A 36 -7.96 -6.30 4.87
N LEU A 37 -7.55 -7.53 4.62
CA LEU A 37 -8.35 -8.68 5.03
C LEU A 37 -8.48 -8.74 6.55
N LYS A 38 -7.42 -8.41 7.26
CA LYS A 38 -7.48 -8.42 8.69
C LYS A 38 -8.43 -7.35 9.22
N LEU A 39 -8.33 -6.15 8.68
CA LEU A 39 -9.19 -5.06 9.12
C LEU A 39 -10.64 -5.29 8.73
N SER A 40 -10.86 -5.93 7.57
CA SER A 40 -12.22 -6.17 7.14
C SER A 40 -12.92 -7.15 8.06
N LYS A 41 -12.19 -8.07 8.67
CA LYS A 41 -12.81 -8.95 9.65
C LYS A 41 -13.20 -8.18 10.90
N ILE A 42 -12.39 -7.22 11.29
CA ILE A 42 -12.68 -6.44 12.49
C ILE A 42 -13.88 -5.54 12.28
N TYR A 43 -13.98 -4.91 11.12
CA TYR A 43 -15.02 -3.93 10.88
C TYR A 43 -16.27 -4.49 10.21
N HIS A 44 -16.28 -5.77 9.91
CA HIS A 44 -17.44 -6.36 9.24
C HIS A 44 -18.69 -6.11 10.07
N PRO A 45 -19.80 -5.73 9.44
CA PRO A 45 -21.01 -5.39 10.19
C PRO A 45 -21.54 -6.51 11.08
N ASP A 46 -21.23 -7.76 10.76
CA ASP A 46 -21.71 -8.87 11.57
C ASP A 46 -20.91 -9.07 12.84
N MET A 47 -19.80 -8.37 13.00
CA MET A 47 -18.97 -8.54 14.18
C MET A 47 -19.36 -7.53 15.24
N GLU A 48 -19.10 -7.86 16.49
CA GLU A 48 -19.37 -6.93 17.57
C GLU A 48 -18.61 -5.62 17.38
N THR A 49 -17.41 -5.71 16.88
CA THR A 49 -16.62 -4.52 16.65
C THR A 49 -16.95 -3.87 15.32
N GLY A 50 -17.93 -4.42 14.59
CA GLY A 50 -18.20 -3.98 13.25
C GLY A 50 -18.87 -2.62 13.17
N SER A 51 -18.73 -1.99 12.03
CA SER A 51 -19.34 -0.70 11.77
C SER A 51 -19.49 -0.58 10.27
N PRO A 52 -20.71 -0.44 9.78
CA PRO A 52 -20.89 -0.28 8.33
C PRO A 52 -20.12 0.90 7.77
N GLU A 53 -20.06 1.99 8.52
CA GLU A 53 -19.33 3.16 8.07
C GLU A 53 -17.84 2.91 8.00
N LYS A 54 -17.31 2.26 9.03
CA LYS A 54 -15.89 1.97 9.02
C LYS A 54 -15.54 0.95 7.95
N PHE A 55 -16.43 0.02 7.71
CA PHE A 55 -16.21 -0.98 6.68
C PHE A 55 -16.15 -0.32 5.30
N LEU A 56 -17.05 0.61 5.05
CA LEU A 56 -17.03 1.34 3.78
C LEU A 56 -15.80 2.23 3.65
N GLU A 57 -15.41 2.85 4.75
CA GLU A 57 -14.22 3.67 4.75
C GLU A 57 -12.99 2.82 4.47
N LEU A 58 -12.94 1.64 5.06
CA LEU A 58 -11.83 0.74 4.85
C LEU A 58 -11.70 0.37 3.38
N LYS A 59 -12.83 0.05 2.74
CA LYS A 59 -12.79 -0.32 1.34
C LYS A 59 -12.37 0.85 0.47
N LYS A 60 -12.87 2.03 0.75
CA LYS A 60 -12.48 3.21 0.02
C LYS A 60 -10.99 3.48 0.15
N ASN A 61 -10.48 3.36 1.37
CA ASN A 61 -9.08 3.60 1.62
C ASN A 61 -8.20 2.53 0.96
N TYR A 62 -8.65 1.30 0.97
CA TYR A 62 -7.90 0.24 0.30
C TYR A 62 -7.81 0.51 -1.19
N ASP A 63 -8.93 0.90 -1.80
CA ASP A 63 -8.92 1.20 -3.23
C ASP A 63 -7.99 2.37 -3.55
N MET A 64 -7.97 3.37 -2.68
CA MET A 64 -7.09 4.51 -2.86
C MET A 64 -5.63 4.11 -2.78
N LEU A 65 -5.28 3.28 -1.79
CA LEU A 65 -3.91 2.85 -1.64
C LEU A 65 -3.48 1.95 -2.80
N CYS A 66 -4.38 1.12 -3.30
CA CYS A 66 -4.08 0.31 -4.46
C CYS A 66 -3.84 1.19 -5.69
N ALA A 67 -4.65 2.22 -5.85
CA ALA A 67 -4.48 3.13 -6.98
C ALA A 67 -3.14 3.86 -6.88
N TYR A 68 -2.75 4.23 -5.67
CA TYR A 68 -1.46 4.86 -5.45
C TYR A 68 -0.34 3.92 -5.92
N MET A 69 -0.43 2.66 -5.52
CA MET A 69 0.60 1.71 -5.88
C MET A 69 0.61 1.41 -7.38
N ASP A 70 -0.58 1.36 -7.97
CA ASP A 70 -0.67 1.07 -9.41
C ASP A 70 -0.12 2.21 -10.25
N SER A 71 -0.15 3.42 -9.74
CA SER A 71 0.35 4.57 -10.48
C SER A 71 1.76 4.97 -10.06
N TYR A 72 2.41 4.12 -9.31
CA TYR A 72 3.73 4.44 -8.76
C TYR A 72 4.79 4.42 -9.86
N TYR A 73 5.65 5.41 -9.83
CA TYR A 73 6.76 5.48 -10.79
C TYR A 73 7.94 4.72 -10.22
N PHE A 74 8.34 3.69 -10.90
CA PHE A 74 9.46 2.89 -10.44
C PHE A 74 10.77 3.43 -11.00
N SER A 75 11.81 3.28 -10.23
CA SER A 75 13.14 3.63 -10.67
C SER A 75 13.91 2.34 -10.89
N PHE A 76 14.73 2.33 -11.92
CA PHE A 76 15.45 1.09 -12.27
C PHE A 76 16.95 1.25 -12.12
N ASP A 77 17.38 2.21 -11.35
CA ASP A 77 18.80 2.41 -11.15
C ASP A 77 19.35 1.48 -10.09
N LYS A 78 20.64 1.52 -9.95
CA LYS A 78 21.35 0.60 -9.08
C LYS A 78 21.01 0.82 -7.61
N ASP A 79 20.85 2.06 -7.20
CA ASP A 79 20.58 2.33 -5.80
C ASP A 79 19.20 1.78 -5.40
N GLU A 80 18.23 1.95 -6.27
CA GLU A 80 16.91 1.41 -5.98
C GLU A 80 16.95 -0.11 -5.95
N PHE A 81 17.70 -0.71 -6.86
CA PHE A 81 17.80 -2.16 -6.88
C PHE A 81 18.42 -2.67 -5.58
N LYS A 82 19.47 -1.99 -5.11
CA LYS A 82 20.09 -2.39 -3.85
C LYS A 82 19.11 -2.28 -2.70
N TYR A 83 18.29 -1.24 -2.71
CA TYR A 83 17.34 -1.06 -1.64
C TYR A 83 16.31 -2.19 -1.66
N GLN A 84 15.86 -2.59 -2.83
CA GLN A 84 14.85 -3.63 -2.93
C GLN A 84 15.40 -5.02 -2.63
N PHE A 85 16.68 -5.23 -2.94
CA PHE A 85 17.30 -6.54 -2.75
C PHE A 85 18.62 -6.39 -2.01
N PRO A 86 18.58 -6.05 -0.75
CA PRO A 86 19.81 -5.80 0.00
C PRO A 86 20.71 -7.02 0.10
N SER A 87 20.12 -8.21 0.19
CA SER A 87 20.96 -9.39 0.32
C SER A 87 21.74 -9.65 -0.94
N PHE A 88 21.24 -9.16 -2.06
CA PHE A 88 21.95 -9.31 -3.30
C PHE A 88 23.20 -8.47 -3.31
N THR A 89 23.15 -7.30 -2.73
CA THR A 89 24.31 -6.43 -2.73
C THR A 89 25.38 -6.92 -1.80
N ASN A 90 24.99 -7.65 -0.77
CA ASN A 90 25.96 -8.21 0.12
C ASN A 90 26.50 -9.51 -0.38
N TYR A 91 25.95 -10.07 -1.44
CA TYR A 91 26.29 -11.32 -1.93
C TYR A 91 27.33 -11.11 -2.94
N LYS A 92 28.41 -11.66 -2.79
CA LYS A 92 29.35 -11.64 -3.71
C LYS A 92 29.82 -10.43 -4.27
N ASN A 93 30.38 -9.70 -3.90
CA ASN A 93 31.04 -8.74 -4.54
C ASN A 93 30.40 -8.16 -5.64
N TRP A 94 29.23 -8.15 -5.62
CA TRP A 94 28.56 -7.69 -6.73
C TRP A 94 28.79 -6.25 -7.00
N ASN A 95 29.44 -5.60 -6.17
CA ASN A 95 29.71 -4.26 -6.46
C ASN A 95 31.06 -4.11 -7.02
N LYS A 96 31.72 -5.07 -7.48
CA LYS A 96 32.97 -4.89 -8.04
C LYS A 96 32.93 -4.39 -9.37
#